data_d6cb0d5c59563a890320975d24ba1015
#
_entry.id   d6cb0d5c59563a890320975d24ba1015
#
_cell.length_a   1.000
_cell.length_b   1.000
_cell.length_c   1.000
_cell.angle_alpha   90.00
_cell.angle_beta   90.00
_cell.angle_gamma   90.00
#
_symmetry.space_group_name_H-M   'P 1'
#
loop_
_entity.id
_entity.type
_entity.pdbx_description
1 polymer ?
#
loop_
_entity_poly.entity_id
_entity_poly.type
_entity_poly.pdbx_seq_one_letter_code
_entity_poly.pdbx_strand_id
1 'polypeptide(L)'
;MNEMVKSRGRIYLTCITILTTLATFGCSGQDVGFLQPKPEDLCKCLPLEPDIADYRHLAKHVPIPNQVPQEVSVDTILTWPQDLFIPPDAPRTGRELQFFHIASAFLQNAAVNAEDCDISMEISQTGDKSAPRMIVETPVDSEYCSARQNLQAQLKQHGFRLDSQHGGELAQALPMEVVGMAFEDFEHNRGNAATLWELHPAIVTLH
;
A
#
# COMPACT_ATOMS: atom_id res chain seq x y z
N MET A 1 -52.27 21.30 -13.41
CA MET A 1 -53.31 21.19 -12.39
C MET A 1 -53.56 19.73 -12.13
N ASN A 2 -52.93 19.19 -11.09
CA ASN A 2 -53.35 18.04 -10.31
C ASN A 2 -52.31 17.82 -9.21
N GLU A 3 -52.73 18.19 -8.02
CA GLU A 3 -52.02 17.99 -6.77
C GLU A 3 -52.10 16.51 -6.39
N MET A 4 -50.98 15.93 -5.94
CA MET A 4 -50.98 14.61 -5.35
C MET A 4 -50.61 14.71 -3.86
N VAL A 5 -51.60 14.42 -3.06
CA VAL A 5 -51.64 14.44 -1.60
C VAL A 5 -50.66 13.40 -1.01
N LYS A 6 -49.75 13.83 -0.13
CA LYS A 6 -48.90 12.96 0.71
C LYS A 6 -49.70 12.51 1.93
N SER A 7 -49.99 11.19 2.01
CA SER A 7 -50.47 10.53 3.22
C SER A 7 -49.31 10.11 4.11
N ARG A 8 -49.18 10.68 5.31
CA ARG A 8 -48.30 10.24 6.40
C ARG A 8 -49.05 9.25 7.30
N GLY A 9 -48.72 7.97 7.18
CA GLY A 9 -49.15 6.95 8.14
C GLY A 9 -48.26 6.97 9.39
N ARG A 10 -48.84 7.31 10.54
CA ARG A 10 -48.23 7.12 11.87
C ARG A 10 -48.58 5.72 12.37
N ILE A 11 -47.55 4.89 12.59
CA ILE A 11 -47.69 3.59 13.28
C ILE A 11 -47.45 3.84 14.77
N TYR A 12 -48.46 3.64 15.57
CA TYR A 12 -48.35 3.60 17.04
C TYR A 12 -47.97 2.18 17.47
N LEU A 13 -46.81 2.04 18.07
CA LEU A 13 -46.38 0.77 18.67
C LEU A 13 -46.82 0.78 20.14
N THR A 14 -47.77 -0.08 20.49
CA THR A 14 -48.27 -0.28 21.84
C THR A 14 -47.36 -1.30 22.54
N CYS A 15 -46.59 -0.85 23.55
CA CYS A 15 -45.84 -1.75 24.44
C CYS A 15 -46.81 -2.45 25.42
N ILE A 16 -46.93 -3.74 25.29
CA ILE A 16 -47.56 -4.60 26.30
C ILE A 16 -46.45 -5.11 27.22
N THR A 17 -46.52 -4.67 28.48
CA THR A 17 -45.60 -5.12 29.55
C THR A 17 -46.13 -6.45 30.11
N ILE A 18 -45.47 -7.55 29.81
CA ILE A 18 -45.68 -8.85 30.50
C ILE A 18 -44.53 -9.06 31.43
N LEU A 19 -44.85 -8.98 32.75
CA LEU A 19 -43.95 -9.40 33.81
C LEU A 19 -43.94 -10.93 33.91
N THR A 20 -42.84 -11.57 33.51
CA THR A 20 -42.57 -12.97 33.86
C THR A 20 -41.16 -13.04 34.41
N THR A 21 -41.10 -13.41 35.69
CA THR A 21 -39.88 -13.82 36.37
C THR A 21 -39.34 -15.10 35.74
N LEU A 22 -38.15 -14.99 35.13
CA LEU A 22 -37.44 -16.15 34.60
C LEU A 22 -36.00 -16.13 35.07
N ALA A 23 -35.62 -17.27 35.62
CA ALA A 23 -34.31 -17.61 36.16
C ALA A 23 -33.19 -17.28 35.17
N THR A 24 -32.16 -16.62 35.66
CA THR A 24 -30.90 -16.35 34.96
C THR A 24 -30.12 -17.66 34.82
N PHE A 25 -30.30 -18.35 33.71
CA PHE A 25 -29.27 -19.26 33.20
C PHE A 25 -28.17 -18.40 32.57
N GLY A 26 -27.08 -18.25 33.29
CA GLY A 26 -25.86 -17.65 32.77
C GLY A 26 -25.28 -18.55 31.65
N CYS A 27 -25.59 -18.26 30.41
CA CYS A 27 -24.75 -18.68 29.27
C CYS A 27 -23.50 -17.80 29.32
N SER A 28 -22.42 -18.35 29.92
CA SER A 28 -21.08 -17.83 29.65
C SER A 28 -20.77 -18.12 28.17
N GLY A 29 -21.14 -17.21 27.30
CA GLY A 29 -20.64 -17.17 25.94
C GLY A 29 -19.13 -17.00 26.04
N GLN A 30 -18.38 -18.08 25.83
CA GLN A 30 -16.98 -17.92 25.49
C GLN A 30 -16.99 -17.15 24.15
N ASP A 31 -16.63 -15.87 24.22
CA ASP A 31 -16.19 -15.12 23.07
C ASP A 31 -15.00 -15.89 22.49
N VAL A 32 -15.27 -16.74 21.52
CA VAL A 32 -14.27 -17.20 20.56
C VAL A 32 -13.94 -15.96 19.75
N GLY A 33 -13.11 -15.11 20.37
CA GLY A 33 -12.52 -13.98 19.67
C GLY A 33 -11.80 -14.57 18.45
N PHE A 34 -12.40 -14.42 17.31
CA PHE A 34 -11.66 -14.48 16.06
C PHE A 34 -10.55 -13.44 16.25
N LEU A 35 -9.32 -13.93 16.48
CA LEU A 35 -8.12 -13.12 16.44
C LEU A 35 -8.00 -12.62 15.00
N GLN A 36 -8.71 -11.54 14.70
CA GLN A 36 -8.38 -10.79 13.49
C GLN A 36 -6.90 -10.41 13.63
N PRO A 37 -6.07 -10.69 12.63
CA PRO A 37 -4.68 -10.27 12.66
C PRO A 37 -4.67 -8.78 13.00
N LYS A 38 -3.82 -8.39 13.96
CA LYS A 38 -3.72 -6.98 14.34
C LYS A 38 -3.43 -6.21 13.07
N PRO A 39 -4.22 -5.17 12.72
CA PRO A 39 -4.01 -4.36 11.51
C PRO A 39 -2.60 -3.75 11.41
N GLU A 40 -1.86 -3.84 12.50
CA GLU A 40 -0.52 -3.28 12.68
C GLU A 40 0.61 -4.19 12.18
N ASP A 41 0.36 -5.48 11.89
CA ASP A 41 1.41 -6.40 11.46
C ASP A 41 1.45 -6.49 9.93
N LEU A 42 2.24 -5.61 9.33
CA LEU A 42 2.41 -5.55 7.86
C LEU A 42 3.01 -6.83 7.25
N CYS A 43 3.58 -7.72 8.08
CA CYS A 43 4.07 -9.02 7.61
C CYS A 43 2.98 -10.09 7.48
N LYS A 44 1.75 -9.78 7.91
CA LYS A 44 0.60 -10.69 7.92
C LYS A 44 -0.57 -10.16 7.11
N CYS A 45 -0.32 -9.21 6.23
CA CYS A 45 -1.32 -8.78 5.27
C CYS A 45 -1.75 -9.97 4.41
N LEU A 46 -3.02 -10.07 4.14
CA LEU A 46 -3.60 -11.09 3.26
C LEU A 46 -4.13 -10.36 2.02
N PRO A 47 -3.53 -10.56 0.86
CA PRO A 47 -3.98 -9.95 -0.38
C PRO A 47 -5.42 -10.39 -0.72
N LEU A 48 -6.18 -9.49 -1.32
CA LEU A 48 -7.55 -9.76 -1.78
C LEU A 48 -7.57 -10.64 -3.02
N GLU A 49 -6.58 -10.48 -3.88
CA GLU A 49 -6.41 -11.27 -5.10
C GLU A 49 -5.34 -12.34 -4.87
N PRO A 50 -5.50 -13.54 -5.44
CA PRO A 50 -4.43 -14.52 -5.41
C PRO A 50 -3.23 -14.00 -6.22
N ASP A 51 -2.05 -14.10 -5.64
CA ASP A 51 -0.76 -13.63 -6.16
C ASP A 51 -0.48 -13.88 -7.65
N ILE A 52 -1.18 -14.86 -8.25
CA ILE A 52 -1.00 -15.26 -9.66
C ILE A 52 -1.70 -14.30 -10.64
N ALA A 53 -2.64 -13.48 -10.18
CA ALA A 53 -3.42 -12.56 -11.03
C ALA A 53 -2.74 -11.20 -11.21
N ASP A 54 -1.73 -10.90 -10.41
CA ASP A 54 -1.00 -9.63 -10.50
C ASP A 54 -0.16 -9.54 -11.79
N TYR A 55 -0.16 -8.36 -12.38
CA TYR A 55 0.60 -8.08 -13.59
C TYR A 55 2.09 -8.33 -13.38
N ARG A 56 2.65 -9.24 -14.21
CA ARG A 56 4.06 -9.64 -14.14
C ARG A 56 4.52 -10.08 -12.74
N HIS A 57 3.65 -10.72 -11.95
CA HIS A 57 3.91 -11.10 -10.57
C HIS A 57 5.31 -11.71 -10.35
N LEU A 58 5.69 -12.73 -11.14
CA LEU A 58 7.02 -13.36 -11.03
C LEU A 58 8.17 -12.41 -11.35
N ALA A 59 7.93 -11.36 -12.13
CA ALA A 59 8.93 -10.36 -12.41
C ALA A 59 9.00 -9.29 -11.32
N LYS A 60 7.91 -8.99 -10.65
CA LYS A 60 7.86 -8.09 -9.49
C LYS A 60 8.58 -8.69 -8.28
N HIS A 61 8.22 -9.90 -7.90
CA HIS A 61 8.64 -10.58 -6.66
C HIS A 61 9.99 -11.31 -6.86
N VAL A 62 11.06 -10.56 -7.06
CA VAL A 62 12.42 -11.07 -7.14
C VAL A 62 13.23 -10.65 -5.91
N PRO A 63 14.21 -11.43 -5.46
CA PRO A 63 15.07 -11.01 -4.36
C PRO A 63 15.95 -9.83 -4.77
N ILE A 64 16.21 -8.91 -3.85
CA ILE A 64 17.22 -7.86 -4.03
C ILE A 64 18.61 -8.55 -4.11
N PRO A 65 19.38 -8.28 -5.17
CA PRO A 65 20.66 -8.96 -5.37
C PRO A 65 21.72 -8.51 -4.36
N ASN A 66 22.57 -9.44 -3.93
CA ASN A 66 23.73 -9.11 -3.08
C ASN A 66 24.88 -8.54 -3.93
N GLN A 67 24.70 -7.33 -4.42
CA GLN A 67 25.69 -6.60 -5.23
C GLN A 67 25.66 -5.11 -4.87
N VAL A 68 26.67 -4.37 -5.32
CA VAL A 68 26.70 -2.91 -5.15
C VAL A 68 25.67 -2.28 -6.10
N PRO A 69 24.72 -1.47 -5.61
CA PRO A 69 23.76 -0.79 -6.46
C PRO A 69 24.44 0.32 -7.28
N GLN A 70 23.80 0.67 -8.39
CA GLN A 70 24.18 1.84 -9.19
C GLN A 70 23.50 3.08 -8.64
N GLU A 71 24.23 4.18 -8.49
CA GLU A 71 23.65 5.46 -8.06
C GLU A 71 22.77 6.04 -9.18
N VAL A 72 21.58 6.49 -8.79
CA VAL A 72 20.63 7.15 -9.70
C VAL A 72 19.82 8.19 -8.92
N SER A 73 19.26 9.19 -9.60
CA SER A 73 18.32 10.13 -9.03
C SER A 73 16.88 9.86 -9.49
N VAL A 74 15.89 10.31 -8.74
CA VAL A 74 14.47 10.31 -9.17
C VAL A 74 14.34 11.01 -10.52
N ASP A 75 14.92 12.23 -10.67
CA ASP A 75 14.86 13.00 -11.90
C ASP A 75 15.42 12.22 -13.10
N THR A 76 16.48 11.43 -12.90
CA THR A 76 17.02 10.58 -13.96
C THR A 76 16.03 9.49 -14.36
N ILE A 77 15.40 8.81 -13.39
CA ILE A 77 14.40 7.75 -13.66
C ILE A 77 13.19 8.32 -14.41
N LEU A 78 12.75 9.52 -14.06
CA LEU A 78 11.63 10.20 -14.73
C LEU A 78 11.89 10.47 -16.23
N THR A 79 13.15 10.45 -16.68
CA THR A 79 13.51 10.63 -18.10
C THR A 79 13.68 9.32 -18.86
N TRP A 80 13.56 8.18 -18.21
CA TRP A 80 13.74 6.91 -18.89
C TRP A 80 12.64 6.67 -19.92
N PRO A 81 12.99 6.13 -21.12
CA PRO A 81 11.98 5.77 -22.09
C PRO A 81 11.08 4.69 -21.52
N GLN A 82 9.79 4.74 -21.85
CA GLN A 82 8.76 3.85 -21.35
C GLN A 82 8.18 3.02 -22.48
N ASP A 83 7.99 1.73 -22.24
CA ASP A 83 7.24 0.84 -23.09
C ASP A 83 5.76 0.85 -22.69
N LEU A 84 4.89 1.37 -23.55
CA LEU A 84 3.45 1.45 -23.27
C LEU A 84 2.75 0.09 -23.27
N PHE A 85 3.43 -0.95 -23.73
CA PHE A 85 2.87 -2.30 -23.76
C PHE A 85 3.95 -3.34 -23.48
N ILE A 86 3.91 -3.89 -22.28
CA ILE A 86 4.70 -5.05 -21.88
C ILE A 86 3.72 -6.21 -21.64
N PRO A 87 3.93 -7.40 -22.20
CA PRO A 87 3.05 -8.55 -21.95
C PRO A 87 2.96 -8.88 -20.44
N PRO A 88 1.77 -9.29 -19.94
CA PRO A 88 1.54 -9.51 -18.50
C PRO A 88 2.36 -10.67 -17.90
N ASP A 89 2.96 -11.51 -18.73
CA ASP A 89 3.84 -12.63 -18.34
C ASP A 89 5.31 -12.40 -18.74
N ALA A 90 5.65 -11.20 -19.24
CA ALA A 90 7.00 -10.90 -19.70
C ALA A 90 8.03 -10.96 -18.53
N PRO A 91 9.18 -11.60 -18.72
CA PRO A 91 10.27 -11.56 -17.75
C PRO A 91 10.90 -10.17 -17.70
N ARG A 92 11.67 -9.90 -16.65
CA ARG A 92 12.54 -8.73 -16.58
C ARG A 92 13.55 -8.71 -17.70
N THR A 93 13.77 -7.54 -18.30
CA THR A 93 14.75 -7.35 -19.37
C THR A 93 15.50 -6.02 -19.20
N GLY A 94 16.66 -5.90 -19.83
CA GLY A 94 17.40 -4.65 -19.94
C GLY A 94 17.64 -3.96 -18.61
N ARG A 95 17.04 -2.79 -18.42
CA ARG A 95 17.18 -1.97 -17.20
C ARG A 95 16.55 -2.62 -15.97
N GLU A 96 15.51 -3.41 -16.13
CA GLU A 96 14.85 -4.10 -15.03
C GLU A 96 15.74 -5.15 -14.33
N LEU A 97 16.85 -5.54 -14.95
CA LEU A 97 17.87 -6.42 -14.37
C LEU A 97 18.90 -5.65 -13.51
N GLN A 98 18.76 -4.33 -13.41
CA GLN A 98 19.72 -3.49 -12.71
C GLN A 98 19.21 -3.13 -11.32
N PHE A 99 20.15 -3.05 -10.39
CA PHE A 99 19.94 -2.69 -9.01
C PHE A 99 20.43 -1.27 -8.75
N PHE A 100 19.57 -0.43 -8.16
CA PHE A 100 19.78 0.99 -8.02
C PHE A 100 19.77 1.43 -6.56
N HIS A 101 20.46 2.53 -6.28
CA HIS A 101 20.40 3.30 -5.06
C HIS A 101 20.06 4.75 -5.38
N ILE A 102 19.03 5.28 -4.73
CA ILE A 102 18.70 6.68 -4.71
C ILE A 102 19.08 7.20 -3.32
N ALA A 103 20.23 7.83 -3.20
CA ALA A 103 20.79 8.28 -1.92
C ALA A 103 20.05 9.48 -1.30
N SER A 104 19.24 10.19 -2.09
CA SER A 104 18.48 11.34 -1.61
C SER A 104 17.19 11.50 -2.41
N ALA A 105 16.09 11.32 -1.73
CA ALA A 105 14.73 11.53 -2.22
C ALA A 105 13.82 11.97 -1.07
N PHE A 106 12.55 12.21 -1.38
CA PHE A 106 11.54 12.60 -0.42
C PHE A 106 10.29 11.72 -0.56
N LEU A 107 9.90 11.08 0.53
CA LEU A 107 8.66 10.32 0.60
C LEU A 107 7.47 11.30 0.67
N GLN A 108 6.54 11.17 -0.26
CA GLN A 108 5.35 12.01 -0.39
C GLN A 108 4.07 11.29 0.06
N ASN A 109 3.97 10.00 -0.28
CA ASN A 109 2.81 9.16 -0.01
C ASN A 109 3.28 7.76 0.39
N ALA A 110 2.55 7.09 1.29
CA ALA A 110 2.77 5.68 1.61
C ALA A 110 1.43 5.01 1.94
N ALA A 111 1.15 3.89 1.31
CA ALA A 111 -0.04 3.10 1.56
C ALA A 111 0.25 1.61 1.40
N VAL A 112 -0.53 0.76 2.07
CA VAL A 112 -0.55 -0.67 1.78
C VAL A 112 -1.60 -0.89 0.70
N ASN A 113 -1.18 -1.45 -0.44
CA ASN A 113 -2.09 -1.83 -1.49
C ASN A 113 -2.96 -3.01 -1.02
N ALA A 114 -4.27 -2.91 -1.16
CA ALA A 114 -5.20 -3.94 -0.69
C ALA A 114 -5.22 -5.18 -1.60
N GLU A 115 -4.80 -5.05 -2.86
CA GLU A 115 -4.86 -6.13 -3.85
C GLU A 115 -3.75 -7.15 -3.62
N ASP A 116 -2.51 -6.68 -3.48
CA ASP A 116 -1.30 -7.51 -3.35
C ASP A 116 -0.62 -7.40 -1.99
N CYS A 117 -1.05 -6.46 -1.12
CA CYS A 117 -0.44 -6.17 0.18
C CYS A 117 0.94 -5.50 0.12
N ASP A 118 1.43 -5.09 -1.01
CA ASP A 118 2.69 -4.37 -1.10
C ASP A 118 2.58 -2.98 -0.46
N ILE A 119 3.68 -2.46 0.08
CA ILE A 119 3.74 -1.07 0.52
C ILE A 119 4.13 -0.23 -0.69
N SER A 120 3.14 0.44 -1.27
CA SER A 120 3.35 1.39 -2.37
C SER A 120 3.64 2.78 -1.82
N MET A 121 4.69 3.41 -2.34
CA MET A 121 5.16 4.72 -1.91
C MET A 121 5.41 5.62 -3.12
N GLU A 122 4.96 6.87 -3.04
CA GLU A 122 5.32 7.88 -4.02
C GLU A 122 6.48 8.71 -3.49
N ILE A 123 7.56 8.80 -4.27
CA ILE A 123 8.75 9.55 -3.94
C ILE A 123 9.06 10.60 -5.01
N SER A 124 9.74 11.67 -4.61
CA SER A 124 10.17 12.76 -5.50
C SER A 124 11.60 13.18 -5.22
N GLN A 125 12.24 13.89 -6.17
CA GLN A 125 13.60 14.39 -5.98
C GLN A 125 13.69 15.47 -4.91
N THR A 126 12.64 16.26 -4.72
CA THR A 126 12.58 17.35 -3.75
C THR A 126 11.39 17.20 -2.82
N GLY A 127 11.39 17.88 -1.67
CA GLY A 127 10.28 17.90 -0.72
C GLY A 127 9.06 18.71 -1.17
N ASP A 128 9.06 19.29 -2.36
CA ASP A 128 7.92 20.02 -2.90
C ASP A 128 6.77 19.06 -3.20
N LYS A 129 5.57 19.37 -2.71
CA LYS A 129 4.38 18.55 -2.91
C LYS A 129 3.91 18.48 -4.37
N SER A 130 4.30 19.43 -5.18
CA SER A 130 4.02 19.47 -6.63
C SER A 130 5.12 18.83 -7.49
N ALA A 131 6.23 18.36 -6.88
CA ALA A 131 7.30 17.73 -7.61
C ALA A 131 6.82 16.45 -8.31
N PRO A 132 7.32 16.15 -9.52
CA PRO A 132 7.05 14.87 -10.19
C PRO A 132 7.48 13.69 -9.31
N ARG A 133 6.68 12.63 -9.32
CA ARG A 133 6.86 11.46 -8.45
C ARG A 133 7.07 10.19 -9.26
N MET A 134 7.74 9.23 -8.66
CA MET A 134 7.77 7.83 -9.08
C MET A 134 7.29 6.94 -7.95
N ILE A 135 6.95 5.70 -8.28
CA ILE A 135 6.58 4.68 -7.28
C ILE A 135 7.82 3.89 -6.87
N VAL A 136 7.86 3.51 -5.59
CA VAL A 136 8.74 2.47 -5.05
C VAL A 136 7.89 1.54 -4.20
N GLU A 137 8.09 0.21 -4.30
CA GLU A 137 7.26 -0.77 -3.63
C GLU A 137 8.08 -1.78 -2.83
N THR A 138 7.66 -2.01 -1.59
CA THR A 138 8.23 -3.05 -0.74
C THR A 138 7.26 -4.23 -0.68
N PRO A 139 7.62 -5.39 -1.26
CA PRO A 139 6.74 -6.54 -1.38
C PRO A 139 6.29 -7.10 -0.03
N VAL A 140 5.17 -7.84 -0.06
CA VAL A 140 4.63 -8.55 1.12
C VAL A 140 5.45 -9.78 1.50
N ASP A 141 6.31 -10.25 0.61
CA ASP A 141 7.10 -11.46 0.82
C ASP A 141 7.87 -11.45 2.13
N SER A 142 7.98 -12.63 2.74
CA SER A 142 8.55 -12.79 4.09
C SER A 142 9.97 -12.25 4.24
N GLU A 143 10.74 -12.22 3.17
CA GLU A 143 12.12 -11.68 3.14
C GLU A 143 12.16 -10.16 3.34
N TYR A 144 11.08 -9.45 2.97
CA TYR A 144 10.96 -8.00 3.16
C TYR A 144 10.27 -7.61 4.49
N CYS A 145 9.82 -8.58 5.29
CA CYS A 145 9.10 -8.31 6.54
C CYS A 145 9.85 -7.34 7.46
N SER A 146 11.15 -7.53 7.66
CA SER A 146 11.97 -6.62 8.49
C SER A 146 12.03 -5.21 7.93
N ALA A 147 12.15 -5.06 6.61
CA ALA A 147 12.15 -3.75 5.95
C ALA A 147 10.81 -3.03 6.12
N ARG A 148 9.70 -3.75 5.96
CA ARG A 148 8.33 -3.24 6.15
C ARG A 148 8.09 -2.76 7.59
N GLN A 149 8.51 -3.56 8.59
CA GLN A 149 8.40 -3.20 10.00
C GLN A 149 9.28 -2.00 10.37
N ASN A 150 10.49 -1.92 9.83
CA ASN A 150 11.39 -0.78 10.03
C ASN A 150 10.79 0.50 9.45
N LEU A 151 10.29 0.46 8.23
CA LEU A 151 9.62 1.61 7.59
C LEU A 151 8.39 2.05 8.41
N GLN A 152 7.55 1.12 8.85
CA GLN A 152 6.39 1.42 9.70
C GLN A 152 6.81 2.10 11.01
N ALA A 153 7.88 1.61 11.66
CA ALA A 153 8.41 2.18 12.89
C ALA A 153 8.96 3.60 12.67
N GLN A 154 9.69 3.84 11.58
CA GLN A 154 10.21 5.15 11.21
C GLN A 154 9.07 6.14 10.91
N LEU A 155 8.09 5.76 10.10
CA LEU A 155 6.91 6.58 9.81
C LEU A 155 6.13 6.96 11.08
N LYS A 156 5.99 6.02 12.03
CA LYS A 156 5.35 6.27 13.32
C LYS A 156 6.10 7.34 14.14
N GLN A 157 7.44 7.39 14.08
CA GLN A 157 8.24 8.44 14.75
C GLN A 157 7.95 9.83 14.17
N HIS A 158 7.59 9.92 12.90
CA HIS A 158 7.14 11.15 12.23
C HIS A 158 5.63 11.40 12.36
N GLY A 159 4.93 10.65 13.22
CA GLY A 159 3.49 10.81 13.45
C GLY A 159 2.60 10.28 12.32
N PHE A 160 3.15 9.52 11.37
CA PHE A 160 2.39 8.92 10.29
C PHE A 160 2.06 7.45 10.61
N ARG A 161 0.80 7.09 10.42
CA ARG A 161 0.33 5.72 10.62
C ARG A 161 0.25 4.99 9.29
N LEU A 162 0.95 3.88 9.19
CA LEU A 162 0.92 2.98 8.06
C LEU A 162 0.48 1.58 8.51
N ASP A 163 -0.66 1.12 8.04
CA ASP A 163 -1.15 -0.25 8.17
C ASP A 163 -2.16 -0.56 7.05
N SER A 164 -2.78 -1.73 7.04
CA SER A 164 -3.75 -2.12 6.02
C SER A 164 -5.01 -1.23 5.93
N GLN A 165 -5.20 -0.30 6.86
CA GLN A 165 -6.35 0.60 6.92
C GLN A 165 -5.96 2.08 6.90
N HIS A 166 -4.70 2.38 7.13
CA HIS A 166 -4.18 3.75 7.24
C HIS A 166 -2.94 3.91 6.38
N GLY A 167 -2.93 4.98 5.64
CA GLY A 167 -1.87 5.41 4.74
C GLY A 167 -2.31 6.65 3.98
N GLY A 168 -1.59 7.01 2.94
CA GLY A 168 -1.91 8.10 2.05
C GLY A 168 -0.85 9.19 2.01
N GLU A 169 -1.25 10.39 1.64
CA GLU A 169 -0.36 11.54 1.49
C GLU A 169 0.20 11.99 2.85
N LEU A 170 1.52 12.18 2.95
CA LEU A 170 2.16 12.72 4.15
C LEU A 170 1.91 14.22 4.25
N ALA A 171 1.70 14.75 5.44
CA ALA A 171 1.54 16.20 5.65
C ALA A 171 2.79 16.98 5.22
N GLN A 172 3.96 16.42 5.46
CA GLN A 172 5.26 16.93 5.01
C GLN A 172 6.03 15.77 4.37
N ALA A 173 6.73 16.07 3.28
CA ALA A 173 7.62 15.10 2.66
C ALA A 173 8.79 14.76 3.60
N LEU A 174 9.13 13.49 3.73
CA LEU A 174 10.20 13.03 4.60
C LEU A 174 11.45 12.68 3.79
N PRO A 175 12.63 13.17 4.18
CA PRO A 175 13.88 12.79 3.52
C PRO A 175 14.15 11.30 3.70
N MET A 176 14.64 10.66 2.62
CA MET A 176 14.84 9.22 2.57
C MET A 176 15.91 8.81 1.57
N GLU A 177 16.38 7.60 1.71
CA GLU A 177 17.08 6.85 0.69
C GLU A 177 16.32 5.57 0.33
N VAL A 178 16.58 5.02 -0.85
CA VAL A 178 16.00 3.75 -1.28
C VAL A 178 16.96 2.95 -2.12
N VAL A 179 16.98 1.64 -1.91
CA VAL A 179 17.63 0.67 -2.80
C VAL A 179 16.56 -0.23 -3.40
N GLY A 180 16.67 -0.56 -4.69
CA GLY A 180 15.68 -1.41 -5.34
C GLY A 180 16.04 -1.80 -6.77
N MET A 181 15.31 -2.79 -7.29
CA MET A 181 15.40 -3.22 -8.67
C MET A 181 14.48 -2.38 -9.54
N ALA A 182 14.95 -1.89 -10.70
CA ALA A 182 14.06 -1.22 -11.63
C ALA A 182 12.98 -2.18 -12.13
N PHE A 183 11.78 -1.69 -12.29
CA PHE A 183 10.66 -2.41 -12.88
C PHE A 183 9.84 -1.42 -13.73
N GLU A 184 9.41 -1.84 -14.90
CA GLU A 184 8.50 -1.05 -15.73
C GLU A 184 7.10 -1.64 -15.66
N ASP A 185 6.21 -0.90 -15.03
CA ASP A 185 4.83 -1.30 -14.84
C ASP A 185 3.95 -0.88 -16.03
N PHE A 186 2.68 -1.17 -15.99
CA PHE A 186 1.73 -0.77 -17.04
C PHE A 186 0.91 0.46 -16.59
N GLU A 187 0.25 1.09 -17.56
CA GLU A 187 -0.63 2.23 -17.29
C GLU A 187 -1.91 1.77 -16.57
N HIS A 188 -2.07 2.20 -15.32
CA HIS A 188 -3.26 2.00 -14.51
C HIS A 188 -3.40 3.17 -13.53
N ASN A 189 -4.24 3.07 -12.50
CA ASN A 189 -4.36 4.13 -11.49
C ASN A 189 -3.11 4.16 -10.59
N ARG A 190 -2.12 4.97 -10.94
CA ARG A 190 -0.80 5.10 -10.29
C ARG A 190 -0.68 6.35 -9.40
N GLY A 191 -1.78 6.85 -8.87
CA GLY A 191 -1.75 8.05 -8.04
C GLY A 191 -1.18 9.27 -8.77
N ASN A 192 -0.12 9.89 -8.22
CA ASN A 192 0.55 11.04 -8.81
C ASN A 192 1.88 10.68 -9.53
N ALA A 193 2.12 9.42 -9.83
CA ALA A 193 3.35 9.01 -10.53
C ALA A 193 3.42 9.56 -11.95
N ALA A 194 4.57 10.12 -12.32
CA ALA A 194 4.82 10.73 -13.62
C ALA A 194 5.55 9.79 -14.60
N THR A 195 5.77 8.54 -14.22
CA THR A 195 6.46 7.53 -15.02
C THR A 195 5.89 6.14 -14.74
N LEU A 196 6.04 5.21 -15.69
CA LEU A 196 5.76 3.78 -15.49
C LEU A 196 6.91 3.07 -14.76
N TRP A 197 8.10 3.67 -14.75
CA TRP A 197 9.24 3.12 -14.03
C TRP A 197 9.06 3.26 -12.51
N GLU A 198 9.36 2.19 -11.81
CA GLU A 198 9.38 2.10 -10.35
C GLU A 198 10.62 1.33 -9.87
N LEU A 199 10.87 1.35 -8.58
CA LEU A 199 11.76 0.38 -7.94
C LEU A 199 10.89 -0.66 -7.23
N HIS A 200 10.92 -1.89 -7.74
CA HIS A 200 10.20 -3.04 -7.20
C HIS A 200 11.01 -4.32 -7.41
N PRO A 201 11.42 -5.04 -6.35
CA PRO A 201 11.29 -4.68 -4.94
C PRO A 201 12.19 -3.51 -4.53
N ALA A 202 11.77 -2.81 -3.46
CA ALA A 202 12.54 -1.72 -2.88
C ALA A 202 12.60 -1.81 -1.35
N ILE A 203 13.70 -1.31 -0.77
CA ILE A 203 13.88 -1.09 0.67
C ILE A 203 14.13 0.40 0.90
N VAL A 204 13.30 1.00 1.74
CA VAL A 204 13.30 2.42 2.07
C VAL A 204 13.84 2.64 3.48
N THR A 205 14.67 3.68 3.65
CA THR A 205 15.15 4.17 4.94
C THR A 205 14.84 5.67 5.06
N LEU A 206 14.16 6.10 6.12
CA LEU A 206 13.92 7.52 6.42
C LEU A 206 15.06 8.10 7.25
N HIS A 207 15.30 9.42 7.12
CA HIS A 207 16.35 10.17 7.81
C HIS A 207 15.81 11.16 8.84
#